data_9bcba98cbec22d72b52172f5ce2b5cd4
#
_entry.id   9bcba98cbec22d72b52172f5ce2b5cd4
#
_cell.length_a   1.000
_cell.length_b   1.000
_cell.length_c   1.000
_cell.angle_alpha   90.00
_cell.angle_beta   90.00
_cell.angle_gamma   90.00
#
_symmetry.space_group_name_H-M   'P 1'
#
loop_
_entity.id
_entity.type
_entity.pdbx_description
1 polymer ?
#
loop_
_entity_poly.entity_id
_entity_poly.type
_entity_poly.pdbx_seq_one_letter_code
_entity_poly.pdbx_strand_id
1 'polypeptide(L)'
;EALITEPGVEATDITSGEFKAMGSMYRDLTDEERAIFEHQVNVIYDEFVAAVVEGRGLPEATVRKVADGRVWMGKDAVDLGLVDELGGLHEAVAYAGAQAGLTDPEVFPYSTPALPFDSLMEASAQAALRGGERYLDERATGAVAPFRLQMGAGPTLAK
;
A
#
# COMPACT_ATOMS: atom_id res chain seq x y z
N GLU A 1 2.25 -4.67 21.61
CA GLU A 1 2.44 -4.05 22.96
C GLU A 1 3.72 -4.55 23.63
N ALA A 2 3.92 -5.83 23.87
CA ALA A 2 5.09 -6.37 24.57
C ALA A 2 6.44 -5.94 23.95
N LEU A 3 6.53 -5.80 22.63
CA LEU A 3 7.78 -5.48 21.94
C LEU A 3 8.21 -4.02 22.10
N ILE A 4 7.31 -3.13 22.48
CA ILE A 4 7.58 -1.69 22.69
C ILE A 4 7.81 -1.39 24.18
N THR A 5 7.15 -2.13 25.09
CA THR A 5 7.22 -1.89 26.52
C THR A 5 8.32 -2.67 27.23
N GLU A 6 8.71 -3.88 26.76
CA GLU A 6 9.78 -4.67 27.37
C GLU A 6 11.20 -4.13 27.22
N PRO A 7 11.59 -3.40 26.16
CA PRO A 7 12.98 -2.90 26.02
C PRO A 7 13.31 -1.66 26.85
N GLY A 8 12.42 -1.19 27.74
CA GLY A 8 12.65 0.02 28.53
C GLY A 8 12.51 1.32 27.72
N VAL A 9 11.73 1.28 26.63
CA VAL A 9 11.35 2.49 25.90
C VAL A 9 10.14 3.12 26.57
N GLU A 10 10.30 4.34 27.07
CA GLU A 10 9.23 5.15 27.62
C GLU A 10 8.78 6.15 26.56
N ALA A 11 7.51 6.13 26.17
CA ALA A 11 6.92 7.06 25.21
C ALA A 11 6.01 8.04 25.95
N THR A 12 6.19 9.34 25.71
CA THR A 12 5.35 10.39 26.26
C THR A 12 4.73 11.20 25.13
N ASP A 13 3.40 11.21 25.07
CA ASP A 13 2.64 12.01 24.10
C ASP A 13 2.47 13.44 24.65
N ILE A 14 3.02 14.45 23.95
CA ILE A 14 2.82 15.86 24.27
C ILE A 14 1.84 16.43 23.25
N THR A 15 0.62 16.73 23.67
CA THR A 15 -0.47 17.13 22.79
C THR A 15 -1.05 18.49 23.15
N SER A 16 -1.56 19.21 22.15
CA SER A 16 -2.26 20.50 22.31
C SER A 16 -3.77 20.36 22.43
N GLY A 17 -4.30 19.14 22.48
CA GLY A 17 -5.73 18.85 22.61
C GLY A 17 -5.96 17.43 23.08
N GLU A 18 -7.08 17.21 23.74
CA GLU A 18 -7.46 15.97 24.42
C GLU A 18 -7.37 14.72 23.53
N PHE A 19 -7.85 14.81 22.28
CA PHE A 19 -7.91 13.68 21.35
C PHE A 19 -6.77 13.68 20.31
N LYS A 20 -5.75 14.53 20.46
CA LYS A 20 -4.65 14.62 19.47
C LYS A 20 -3.74 13.38 19.44
N ALA A 21 -3.68 12.62 20.53
CA ALA A 21 -2.96 11.36 20.62
C ALA A 21 -3.87 10.14 20.36
N MET A 22 -5.10 10.34 19.91
CA MET A 22 -6.02 9.26 19.59
C MET A 22 -5.43 8.36 18.49
N GLY A 23 -5.34 7.05 18.75
CA GLY A 23 -4.72 6.08 17.87
C GLY A 23 -3.19 5.97 18.00
N SER A 24 -2.58 6.57 19.04
CA SER A 24 -1.16 6.34 19.38
C SER A 24 -0.89 4.84 19.54
N MET A 25 0.22 4.37 18.93
CA MET A 25 0.64 2.97 19.07
C MET A 25 1.29 2.65 20.42
N TYR A 26 1.53 3.68 21.25
CA TYR A 26 2.26 3.56 22.51
C TYR A 26 1.36 3.40 23.73
N ARG A 27 0.05 3.57 23.59
CA ARG A 27 -0.93 3.41 24.66
C ARG A 27 -2.26 2.86 24.14
N ASP A 28 -3.03 2.28 25.03
CA ASP A 28 -4.40 1.87 24.73
C ASP A 28 -5.31 3.08 24.50
N LEU A 29 -6.40 2.86 23.75
CA LEU A 29 -7.45 3.85 23.59
C LEU A 29 -8.19 4.04 24.92
N THR A 30 -8.55 5.30 25.23
CA THR A 30 -9.54 5.57 26.29
C THR A 30 -10.93 5.14 25.82
N ASP A 31 -11.87 5.03 26.76
CA ASP A 31 -13.26 4.68 26.43
C ASP A 31 -13.92 5.73 25.53
N GLU A 32 -13.61 7.01 25.75
CA GLU A 32 -14.08 8.12 24.92
C GLU A 32 -13.50 8.06 23.51
N GLU A 33 -12.21 7.79 23.37
CA GLU A 33 -11.56 7.62 22.07
C GLU A 33 -12.11 6.41 21.31
N ARG A 34 -12.36 5.31 22.03
CA ARG A 34 -13.00 4.11 21.48
C ARG A 34 -14.39 4.43 20.94
N ALA A 35 -15.21 5.17 21.71
CA ALA A 35 -16.55 5.56 21.29
C ALA A 35 -16.52 6.45 20.03
N ILE A 36 -15.55 7.34 19.91
CA ILE A 36 -15.35 8.17 18.69
C ILE A 36 -15.04 7.28 17.49
N PHE A 37 -14.09 6.34 17.62
CA PHE A 37 -13.76 5.41 16.53
C PHE A 37 -14.94 4.52 16.14
N GLU A 38 -15.65 3.96 17.12
CA GLU A 38 -16.83 3.12 16.86
C GLU A 38 -17.92 3.91 16.13
N HIS A 39 -18.14 5.16 16.51
CA HIS A 39 -19.08 6.03 15.80
C HIS A 39 -18.64 6.26 14.35
N GLN A 40 -17.37 6.62 14.11
CA GLN A 40 -16.84 6.85 12.77
C GLN A 40 -16.94 5.59 11.90
N VAL A 41 -16.56 4.43 12.43
CA VAL A 41 -16.64 3.15 11.72
C VAL A 41 -18.08 2.83 11.34
N ASN A 42 -19.04 3.04 12.25
CA ASN A 42 -20.44 2.79 11.97
C ASN A 42 -21.00 3.72 10.89
N VAL A 43 -20.65 5.01 10.90
CA VAL A 43 -21.06 5.95 9.84
C VAL A 43 -20.52 5.50 8.48
N ILE A 44 -19.24 5.20 8.38
CA ILE A 44 -18.61 4.73 7.14
C ILE A 44 -19.25 3.41 6.68
N TYR A 45 -19.53 2.49 7.61
CA TYR A 45 -20.18 1.23 7.30
C TYR A 45 -21.58 1.42 6.75
N ASP A 46 -22.38 2.31 7.34
CA ASP A 46 -23.73 2.60 6.86
C ASP A 46 -23.72 3.25 5.47
N GLU A 47 -22.80 4.17 5.21
CA GLU A 47 -22.58 4.75 3.87
C GLU A 47 -22.18 3.69 2.85
N PHE A 48 -21.27 2.78 3.22
CA PHE A 48 -20.87 1.66 2.37
C PHE A 48 -22.04 0.74 2.03
N VAL A 49 -22.84 0.35 3.04
CA VAL A 49 -24.04 -0.48 2.84
C VAL A 49 -25.03 0.22 1.92
N ALA A 50 -25.27 1.51 2.12
CA ALA A 50 -26.17 2.29 1.26
C ALA A 50 -25.70 2.32 -0.20
N ALA A 51 -24.41 2.53 -0.44
CA ALA A 51 -23.84 2.52 -1.78
C ALA A 51 -24.00 1.14 -2.48
N VAL A 52 -23.82 0.05 -1.74
CA VAL A 52 -24.04 -1.32 -2.30
C VAL A 52 -25.52 -1.56 -2.58
N VAL A 53 -26.42 -1.17 -1.68
CA VAL A 53 -27.88 -1.26 -1.87
C VAL A 53 -28.29 -0.52 -3.14
N GLU A 54 -27.84 0.71 -3.34
CA GLU A 54 -28.15 1.52 -4.51
C GLU A 54 -27.54 0.93 -5.79
N GLY A 55 -26.25 0.59 -5.75
CA GLY A 55 -25.52 0.12 -6.92
C GLY A 55 -25.93 -1.28 -7.38
N ARG A 56 -26.35 -2.16 -6.47
CA ARG A 56 -26.72 -3.55 -6.76
C ARG A 56 -28.23 -3.80 -6.77
N GLY A 57 -29.03 -2.86 -6.28
CA GLY A 57 -30.49 -3.04 -6.15
C GLY A 57 -30.89 -4.13 -5.15
N LEU A 58 -30.00 -4.47 -4.21
CA LEU A 58 -30.23 -5.52 -3.22
C LEU A 58 -30.94 -4.94 -1.98
N PRO A 59 -31.78 -5.75 -1.29
CA PRO A 59 -32.34 -5.33 -0.02
C PRO A 59 -31.25 -5.07 1.04
N GLU A 60 -31.35 -3.98 1.80
CA GLU A 60 -30.37 -3.61 2.82
C GLU A 60 -30.09 -4.76 3.81
N ALA A 61 -31.13 -5.47 4.25
CA ALA A 61 -30.97 -6.61 5.16
C ALA A 61 -30.14 -7.76 4.55
N THR A 62 -30.13 -7.90 3.23
CA THR A 62 -29.29 -8.87 2.50
C THR A 62 -27.87 -8.38 2.44
N VAL A 63 -27.65 -7.11 2.11
CA VAL A 63 -26.32 -6.50 2.07
C VAL A 63 -25.63 -6.59 3.43
N ARG A 64 -26.33 -6.21 4.51
CA ARG A 64 -25.75 -6.29 5.87
C ARG A 64 -25.37 -7.70 6.31
N LYS A 65 -26.03 -8.75 5.81
CA LYS A 65 -25.65 -10.14 6.12
C LYS A 65 -24.33 -10.58 5.48
N VAL A 66 -23.97 -9.98 4.35
CA VAL A 66 -22.75 -10.33 3.58
C VAL A 66 -21.63 -9.31 3.77
N ALA A 67 -21.93 -8.13 4.29
CA ALA A 67 -20.99 -7.03 4.55
C ALA A 67 -20.40 -7.11 5.98
N ASP A 68 -19.97 -8.29 6.40
CA ASP A 68 -19.42 -8.56 7.73
C ASP A 68 -17.87 -8.51 7.79
N GLY A 69 -17.24 -8.04 6.71
CA GLY A 69 -15.80 -7.88 6.61
C GLY A 69 -15.04 -9.10 6.07
N ARG A 70 -15.74 -10.21 5.78
CA ARG A 70 -15.10 -11.36 5.15
C ARG A 70 -14.84 -11.12 3.66
N VAL A 71 -13.88 -11.87 3.10
CA VAL A 71 -13.63 -11.94 1.67
C VAL A 71 -14.51 -13.02 1.05
N TRP A 72 -15.21 -12.68 -0.02
CA TRP A 72 -16.03 -13.61 -0.80
C TRP A 72 -15.26 -14.10 -2.03
N MET A 73 -15.38 -15.38 -2.34
CA MET A 73 -14.89 -15.91 -3.62
C MET A 73 -15.77 -15.40 -4.74
N GLY A 74 -15.20 -15.17 -5.93
CA GLY A 74 -15.94 -14.65 -7.09
C GLY A 74 -17.22 -15.43 -7.40
N LYS A 75 -17.17 -16.77 -7.31
CA LYS A 75 -18.35 -17.62 -7.52
C LYS A 75 -19.46 -17.32 -6.52
N ASP A 76 -19.11 -17.24 -5.23
CA ASP A 76 -20.11 -16.96 -4.19
C ASP A 76 -20.65 -15.52 -4.33
N ALA A 77 -19.78 -14.59 -4.74
CA ALA A 77 -20.17 -13.19 -4.97
C ALA A 77 -21.19 -13.03 -6.12
N VAL A 78 -21.11 -13.85 -7.16
CA VAL A 78 -22.14 -13.91 -8.22
C VAL A 78 -23.46 -14.43 -7.65
N ASP A 79 -23.42 -15.53 -6.90
CA ASP A 79 -24.63 -16.13 -6.30
C ASP A 79 -25.32 -15.16 -5.31
N LEU A 80 -24.55 -14.29 -4.66
CA LEU A 80 -25.02 -13.23 -3.76
C LEU A 80 -25.45 -11.94 -4.48
N GLY A 81 -25.27 -11.85 -5.80
CA GLY A 81 -25.59 -10.66 -6.58
C GLY A 81 -24.63 -9.49 -6.41
N LEU A 82 -23.46 -9.72 -5.80
CA LEU A 82 -22.42 -8.70 -5.60
C LEU A 82 -21.59 -8.45 -6.85
N VAL A 83 -21.49 -9.44 -7.75
CA VAL A 83 -20.74 -9.43 -9.01
C VAL A 83 -21.66 -9.95 -10.11
N ASP A 84 -21.54 -9.43 -11.33
CA ASP A 84 -22.41 -9.77 -12.43
C ASP A 84 -21.99 -11.08 -13.10
N GLU A 85 -20.68 -11.23 -13.38
CA GLU A 85 -20.11 -12.37 -14.11
C GLU A 85 -18.75 -12.77 -13.54
N LEU A 86 -18.36 -14.02 -13.79
CA LEU A 86 -17.02 -14.52 -13.52
C LEU A 86 -16.12 -14.26 -14.72
N GLY A 87 -14.94 -13.71 -14.48
CA GLY A 87 -13.96 -13.47 -15.52
C GLY A 87 -12.66 -12.93 -14.94
N GLY A 88 -11.61 -12.92 -15.76
CA GLY A 88 -10.34 -12.26 -15.46
C GLY A 88 -10.26 -10.87 -16.10
N LEU A 89 -9.03 -10.33 -16.11
CA LEU A 89 -8.77 -9.02 -16.71
C LEU A 89 -9.12 -8.96 -18.20
N HIS A 90 -8.87 -10.05 -18.93
CA HIS A 90 -9.13 -10.11 -20.39
C HIS A 90 -10.62 -9.99 -20.69
N GLU A 91 -11.45 -10.74 -19.97
CA GLU A 91 -12.91 -10.70 -20.09
C GLU A 91 -13.46 -9.33 -19.68
N ALA A 92 -12.93 -8.74 -18.62
CA ALA A 92 -13.32 -7.39 -18.17
C ALA A 92 -12.99 -6.30 -19.22
N VAL A 93 -11.82 -6.37 -19.85
CA VAL A 93 -11.43 -5.46 -20.94
C VAL A 93 -12.34 -5.64 -22.16
N ALA A 94 -12.61 -6.88 -22.55
CA ALA A 94 -13.50 -7.18 -23.67
C ALA A 94 -14.92 -6.67 -23.41
N TYR A 95 -15.43 -6.87 -22.19
CA TYR A 95 -16.76 -6.36 -21.78
C TYR A 95 -16.81 -4.82 -21.82
N ALA A 96 -15.82 -4.14 -21.23
CA ALA A 96 -15.74 -2.67 -21.23
C ALA A 96 -15.63 -2.12 -22.66
N GLY A 97 -14.84 -2.75 -23.53
CA GLY A 97 -14.72 -2.40 -24.93
C GLY A 97 -16.06 -2.53 -25.67
N ALA A 98 -16.77 -3.64 -25.46
CA ALA A 98 -18.09 -3.85 -26.05
C ALA A 98 -19.12 -2.80 -25.59
N GLN A 99 -19.14 -2.43 -24.31
CA GLN A 99 -20.00 -1.37 -23.79
C GLN A 99 -19.68 0.00 -24.40
N ALA A 100 -18.40 0.27 -24.72
CA ALA A 100 -17.96 1.49 -25.37
C ALA A 100 -18.10 1.45 -26.91
N GLY A 101 -18.57 0.34 -27.50
CA GLY A 101 -18.65 0.15 -28.95
C GLY A 101 -17.30 -0.02 -29.64
N LEU A 102 -16.26 -0.43 -28.91
CA LEU A 102 -14.92 -0.67 -29.42
C LEU A 102 -14.75 -2.16 -29.76
N THR A 103 -14.18 -2.45 -30.93
CA THR A 103 -13.91 -3.83 -31.36
C THR A 103 -12.53 -4.32 -30.90
N ASP A 104 -11.59 -3.42 -30.66
CA ASP A 104 -10.23 -3.71 -30.21
C ASP A 104 -9.80 -2.64 -29.20
N PRO A 105 -10.18 -2.79 -27.90
CA PRO A 105 -9.88 -1.81 -26.89
C PRO A 105 -8.40 -1.86 -26.51
N GLU A 106 -7.71 -0.72 -26.60
CA GLU A 106 -6.34 -0.57 -26.12
C GLU A 106 -6.34 -0.24 -24.62
N VAL A 107 -5.55 -0.99 -23.85
CA VAL A 107 -5.42 -0.81 -22.40
C VAL A 107 -4.18 0.02 -22.08
N PHE A 108 -4.39 1.22 -21.54
CA PHE A 108 -3.31 2.07 -21.06
C PHE A 108 -3.17 1.93 -19.55
N PRO A 109 -2.00 1.47 -19.04
CA PRO A 109 -1.77 1.48 -17.61
C PRO A 109 -1.67 2.91 -17.11
N TYR A 110 -2.64 3.36 -16.31
CA TYR A 110 -2.54 4.62 -15.60
C TYR A 110 -1.66 4.41 -14.37
N SER A 111 -0.34 4.63 -14.54
CA SER A 111 0.58 4.68 -13.42
C SER A 111 0.64 6.10 -12.88
N THR A 112 0.47 6.27 -11.57
CA THR A 112 0.89 7.50 -10.90
C THR A 112 2.36 7.73 -11.24
N PRO A 113 2.77 8.94 -11.67
CA PRO A 113 4.19 9.23 -11.86
C PRO A 113 4.92 8.85 -10.57
N ALA A 114 5.93 7.99 -10.67
CA ALA A 114 6.77 7.66 -9.53
C ALA A 114 7.28 8.97 -8.92
N LEU A 115 7.18 9.11 -7.60
CA LEU A 115 7.75 10.27 -6.93
C LEU A 115 9.24 10.35 -7.32
N PRO A 116 9.82 11.54 -7.46
CA PRO A 116 11.24 11.69 -7.87
C PRO A 116 12.20 10.85 -7.01
N PHE A 117 11.84 10.62 -5.75
CA PHE A 117 12.61 9.77 -4.83
C PHE A 117 12.53 8.28 -5.21
N ASP A 118 11.36 7.77 -5.59
CA ASP A 118 11.17 6.37 -5.97
C ASP A 118 11.93 6.06 -7.26
N SER A 119 11.89 6.96 -8.26
CA SER A 119 12.66 6.83 -9.49
C SER A 119 14.17 6.91 -9.26
N LEU A 120 14.63 7.72 -8.29
CA LEU A 120 16.01 7.81 -7.88
C LEU A 120 16.49 6.51 -7.20
N MET A 121 15.67 5.95 -6.32
CA MET A 121 15.97 4.68 -5.65
C MET A 121 16.02 3.52 -6.65
N GLU A 122 15.10 3.47 -7.59
CA GLU A 122 15.06 2.45 -8.63
C GLU A 122 16.27 2.57 -9.59
N ALA A 123 16.60 3.79 -10.00
CA ALA A 123 17.79 4.06 -10.81
C ALA A 123 19.08 3.70 -10.07
N SER A 124 19.16 3.98 -8.76
CA SER A 124 20.33 3.62 -7.94
C SER A 124 20.47 2.11 -7.77
N ALA A 125 19.37 1.39 -7.57
CA ALA A 125 19.37 -0.07 -7.48
C ALA A 125 19.77 -0.72 -8.80
N GLN A 126 19.26 -0.22 -9.93
CA GLN A 126 19.67 -0.70 -11.27
C GLN A 126 21.14 -0.39 -11.57
N ALA A 127 21.64 0.78 -11.17
CA ALA A 127 23.05 1.12 -11.33
C ALA A 127 23.96 0.22 -10.49
N ALA A 128 23.54 -0.12 -9.26
CA ALA A 128 24.26 -1.06 -8.39
C ALA A 128 24.30 -2.48 -8.98
N LEU A 129 23.19 -2.96 -9.54
CA LEU A 129 23.14 -4.27 -10.23
C LEU A 129 24.05 -4.31 -11.46
N ARG A 130 23.99 -3.30 -12.32
CA ARG A 130 24.85 -3.18 -13.50
C ARG A 130 26.33 -3.02 -13.14
N GLY A 131 26.63 -2.29 -12.05
CA GLY A 131 27.98 -2.16 -11.50
C GLY A 131 28.50 -3.49 -10.97
N GLY A 132 27.65 -4.27 -10.31
CA GLY A 132 27.96 -5.62 -9.83
C GLY A 132 28.28 -6.61 -10.97
N GLU A 133 27.48 -6.61 -12.02
CA GLU A 133 27.73 -7.45 -13.20
C GLU A 133 29.06 -7.09 -13.89
N ARG A 134 29.34 -5.80 -14.09
CA ARG A 134 30.60 -5.33 -14.62
C ARG A 134 31.80 -5.74 -13.76
N TYR A 135 31.69 -5.60 -12.44
CA TYR A 135 32.74 -5.98 -11.51
C TYR A 135 33.02 -7.49 -11.55
N LEU A 136 31.99 -8.32 -11.69
CA LEU A 136 32.14 -9.77 -11.80
C LEU A 136 32.75 -10.17 -13.15
N ASP A 137 32.38 -9.51 -14.23
CA ASP A 137 32.92 -9.76 -15.57
C ASP A 137 34.40 -9.33 -15.69
N GLU A 138 34.75 -8.16 -15.17
CA GLU A 138 36.13 -7.68 -15.08
C GLU A 138 37.02 -8.61 -14.21
N ARG A 139 36.47 -9.20 -13.17
CA ARG A 139 37.17 -10.16 -12.31
C ARG A 139 37.34 -11.52 -13.00
N ALA A 140 36.34 -11.96 -13.77
CA ALA A 140 36.38 -13.19 -14.55
C ALA A 140 37.41 -13.07 -15.71
N THR A 141 37.59 -11.89 -16.26
CA THR A 141 38.56 -11.61 -17.36
C THR A 141 39.95 -11.22 -16.86
N GLY A 142 40.20 -11.16 -15.54
CA GLY A 142 41.49 -10.84 -14.95
C GLY A 142 41.91 -9.36 -15.06
N ALA A 143 40.98 -8.47 -15.40
CA ALA A 143 41.28 -7.05 -15.67
C ALA A 143 41.24 -6.15 -14.39
N VAL A 144 40.94 -6.69 -13.21
CA VAL A 144 40.83 -5.89 -11.99
C VAL A 144 42.17 -5.76 -11.28
N ALA A 145 42.76 -4.58 -11.35
CA ALA A 145 43.86 -4.20 -10.44
C ALA A 145 43.29 -4.06 -9.02
N PRO A 146 44.05 -4.40 -7.94
CA PRO A 146 43.56 -4.31 -6.58
C PRO A 146 43.21 -2.86 -6.22
N PHE A 147 41.99 -2.63 -5.75
CA PHE A 147 41.50 -1.33 -5.29
C PHE A 147 42.36 -0.88 -4.11
N ARG A 148 43.18 0.13 -4.30
CA ARG A 148 43.96 0.76 -3.23
C ARG A 148 43.18 1.93 -2.70
N LEU A 149 42.64 1.80 -1.48
CA LEU A 149 42.00 2.89 -0.75
C LEU A 149 43.08 3.94 -0.44
N GLN A 150 43.08 5.04 -1.20
CA GLN A 150 43.93 6.20 -0.91
C GLN A 150 43.18 7.06 0.13
N MET A 151 43.45 6.81 1.41
CA MET A 151 43.01 7.69 2.46
C MET A 151 43.76 9.02 2.34
N GLY A 152 43.06 10.02 1.82
CA GLY A 152 43.58 11.39 1.74
C GLY A 152 43.90 11.90 3.14
N ALA A 153 45.12 12.39 3.32
CA ALA A 153 45.52 13.11 4.53
C ALA A 153 44.61 14.35 4.71
N GLY A 154 43.95 14.45 5.86
CA GLY A 154 43.12 15.60 6.19
C GLY A 154 43.93 16.92 6.23
N PRO A 155 43.27 18.08 6.08
CA PRO A 155 43.93 19.35 6.06
C PRO A 155 44.64 19.63 7.41
N THR A 156 45.92 19.94 7.33
CA THR A 156 46.76 20.40 8.47
C THR A 156 46.25 21.78 8.89
N LEU A 157 45.66 21.87 10.07
CA LEU A 157 45.37 23.17 10.70
C LEU A 157 46.70 23.85 11.04
N ALA A 158 47.01 24.95 10.34
CA ALA A 158 48.09 25.87 10.69
C ALA A 158 47.67 26.68 11.93
N LYS A 159 48.61 26.82 12.89
CA LYS A 159 48.46 27.61 14.09
C LYS A 159 48.44 29.09 13.78
#